data_77393812374c259962671d866acb07ab
#
_entry.id   77393812374c259962671d866acb07ab
#
_cell.length_a   1.000
_cell.length_b   1.000
_cell.length_c   1.000
_cell.angle_alpha   90.00
_cell.angle_beta   90.00
_cell.angle_gamma   90.00
#
_symmetry.space_group_name_H-M   'P 1'
#
loop_
_entity.id
_entity.type
_entity.pdbx_description
1 polymer ?
#
loop_
_entity_poly.entity_id
_entity_poly.type
_entity_poly.pdbx_seq_one_letter_code
_entity_poly.pdbx_strand_id
1 'polypeptide(L)'
;MNRKTAMLILALTLTSAAALGGCGSKNEDNNSGSTGSEKAVLQYYTWTDEEDYMKKIVDAFNNAHSDIEVKLNTISNNSNEYSTRIMNNLTGGSRMDVFSINGTADLGTYASKNQLVDLSDRVKSANMDVGAYGPSFQDITDKLTGGVYYALPYRTSQYALFYNKKLFDEADLPYPEQMTWDEYADLAKQLTKGEGSDKQWGGYFADWLTAPLGALQSGSSILDDNLDPEADWLSFLNRIYYDDNSHMSYKQMKAESTDWIKQFEVGNVAMLVNGEWTLNMLQADIASGAADIDFDMAPLPLPAGVDSPITVGGVSTFIGINQRSEHQDAAFEFVKFVAGEEGGSMIADSSVLPAYSSDGTKSSFLQATGIQGSGYFFDAKTVVENQPIAQINEVNRVFSEQRDLYLFQQQDLAKTIDEFEKARQSVLEQ
;
A
#
# COMPACT_ATOMS: atom_id res chain seq x y z
N MET A 1 51.95 -30.84 5.68
CA MET A 1 53.12 -29.91 5.86
C MET A 1 52.55 -28.64 6.45
N ASN A 2 52.47 -28.53 7.72
CA ASN A 2 53.23 -27.77 8.72
C ASN A 2 53.51 -26.28 8.36
N ARG A 3 52.93 -25.36 9.14
CA ARG A 3 53.51 -24.39 10.10
C ARG A 3 52.43 -23.37 10.45
N LYS A 4 51.86 -23.26 11.64
CA LYS A 4 52.31 -22.87 12.99
C LYS A 4 52.75 -21.39 13.10
N THR A 5 52.02 -20.70 14.03
CA THR A 5 52.44 -19.64 14.98
C THR A 5 52.47 -18.21 14.42
N ALA A 6 51.94 -17.15 15.08
CA ALA A 6 52.13 -16.77 16.47
C ALA A 6 51.07 -15.74 16.96
N MET A 7 50.65 -15.83 18.21
CA MET A 7 50.06 -14.82 19.06
C MET A 7 51.04 -13.66 19.33
N LEU A 8 50.51 -12.42 19.41
CA LEU A 8 51.18 -11.36 20.21
C LEU A 8 50.11 -10.59 21.00
N ILE A 9 50.17 -10.79 22.32
CA ILE A 9 49.50 -10.03 23.38
C ILE A 9 50.39 -8.82 23.65
N LEU A 10 49.79 -7.59 23.70
CA LEU A 10 50.46 -6.45 24.31
C LEU A 10 49.47 -5.71 25.21
N ALA A 11 49.65 -5.89 26.50
CA ALA A 11 49.07 -5.11 27.58
C ALA A 11 49.99 -3.94 27.90
N LEU A 12 49.46 -2.74 28.08
CA LEU A 12 50.14 -1.65 28.81
C LEU A 12 49.14 -0.71 29.48
N THR A 13 48.95 -0.88 30.73
CA THR A 13 49.12 -0.05 31.96
C THR A 13 48.60 1.38 31.96
N LEU A 14 47.77 1.60 33.02
CA LEU A 14 47.26 2.86 33.61
C LEU A 14 48.40 3.81 33.99
N THR A 15 48.15 5.10 33.84
CA THR A 15 48.66 6.11 34.80
C THR A 15 47.61 7.21 35.05
N SER A 16 47.22 7.29 36.32
CA SER A 16 46.42 8.34 36.96
C SER A 16 47.31 9.55 37.26
N ALA A 17 46.80 10.74 37.02
CA ALA A 17 47.33 11.94 37.66
C ALA A 17 46.17 12.88 38.06
N ALA A 18 45.94 12.96 39.32
CA ALA A 18 45.10 13.97 39.96
C ALA A 18 45.94 15.24 40.18
N ALA A 19 45.36 16.41 39.90
CA ALA A 19 45.86 17.68 40.40
C ALA A 19 44.68 18.55 40.85
N LEU A 20 44.63 18.80 42.13
CA LEU A 20 43.79 19.75 42.83
C LEU A 20 44.33 21.16 42.64
N GLY A 21 43.42 22.15 42.62
CA GLY A 21 43.77 23.46 43.12
C GLY A 21 43.19 24.65 42.37
N GLY A 22 42.36 25.44 43.04
CA GLY A 22 42.25 26.86 42.79
C GLY A 22 40.85 27.45 42.91
N CYS A 23 40.52 27.96 44.10
CA CYS A 23 39.39 28.85 44.38
C CYS A 23 39.52 30.20 43.67
N GLY A 24 38.37 30.82 43.36
CA GLY A 24 38.19 32.25 43.43
C GLY A 24 37.55 32.92 42.24
N SER A 25 36.33 33.29 42.33
CA SER A 25 35.76 34.62 42.18
C SER A 25 34.31 34.58 41.70
N LYS A 26 33.46 35.17 42.51
CA LYS A 26 32.07 35.50 42.08
C LYS A 26 32.13 36.59 41.01
N ASN A 27 31.46 36.34 39.90
CA ASN A 27 30.82 37.37 39.10
C ASN A 27 29.40 36.90 38.79
N GLU A 28 28.44 37.61 39.30
CA GLU A 28 27.05 37.57 38.91
C GLU A 28 26.95 38.22 37.53
N ASP A 29 26.94 37.44 36.49
CA ASP A 29 26.43 37.87 35.21
C ASP A 29 25.11 37.15 34.95
N ASN A 30 24.04 37.94 35.05
CA ASN A 30 22.71 37.61 34.52
C ASN A 30 22.81 37.34 33.02
N ASN A 31 23.05 36.10 32.64
CA ASN A 31 22.81 35.65 31.30
C ASN A 31 21.52 34.81 31.30
N SER A 32 20.39 35.47 30.99
CA SER A 32 19.17 34.81 30.57
C SER A 32 19.49 34.04 29.29
N GLY A 33 20.11 32.89 29.46
CA GLY A 33 20.27 31.91 28.41
C GLY A 33 18.89 31.43 28.00
N SER A 34 18.46 31.86 26.84
CA SER A 34 17.43 31.20 26.06
C SER A 34 17.78 29.71 26.02
N THR A 35 17.07 28.91 26.83
CA THR A 35 17.01 27.46 26.62
C THR A 35 16.24 27.24 25.35
N GLY A 36 16.93 27.34 24.19
CA GLY A 36 16.40 26.79 22.97
C GLY A 36 16.15 25.29 23.23
N SER A 37 14.91 24.86 23.25
CA SER A 37 14.61 23.43 23.30
C SER A 37 15.37 22.77 22.17
N GLU A 38 16.11 21.70 22.48
CA GLU A 38 16.83 20.93 21.47
C GLU A 38 15.80 20.43 20.45
N LYS A 39 16.07 20.66 19.16
CA LYS A 39 15.18 20.29 18.07
C LYS A 39 14.95 18.77 18.09
N ALA A 40 13.68 18.34 18.11
CA ALA A 40 13.34 16.92 18.03
C ALA A 40 13.63 16.41 16.60
N VAL A 41 14.44 15.37 16.48
CA VAL A 41 14.77 14.76 15.19
C VAL A 41 14.11 13.39 15.08
N LEU A 42 13.12 13.26 14.20
CA LEU A 42 12.32 12.07 13.97
C LEU A 42 12.85 11.28 12.77
N GLN A 43 12.88 9.96 12.89
CA GLN A 43 13.15 9.04 11.79
C GLN A 43 11.82 8.50 11.28
N TYR A 44 11.40 8.90 10.07
CA TYR A 44 10.21 8.41 9.40
C TYR A 44 10.58 7.40 8.31
N TYR A 45 9.89 6.27 8.28
CA TYR A 45 10.10 5.19 7.33
C TYR A 45 8.87 4.95 6.48
N THR A 46 9.06 4.91 5.14
CA THR A 46 8.05 4.49 4.17
C THR A 46 8.71 3.63 3.07
N TRP A 47 7.98 3.20 2.06
CA TRP A 47 8.55 2.46 0.93
C TRP A 47 8.92 3.38 -0.23
N THR A 48 9.81 2.89 -1.11
CA THR A 48 10.41 3.68 -2.20
C THR A 48 9.40 4.26 -3.18
N ASP A 49 8.30 3.57 -3.44
CA ASP A 49 7.27 4.03 -4.37
C ASP A 49 6.54 5.31 -3.89
N GLU A 50 6.67 5.65 -2.61
CA GLU A 50 6.11 6.85 -2.02
C GLU A 50 7.12 7.98 -1.82
N GLU A 51 8.38 7.76 -2.14
CA GLU A 51 9.48 8.70 -1.82
C GLU A 51 9.21 10.11 -2.36
N ASP A 52 8.78 10.23 -3.61
CA ASP A 52 8.67 11.52 -4.29
C ASP A 52 7.62 12.45 -3.65
N TYR A 53 6.45 11.93 -3.34
CA TYR A 53 5.41 12.76 -2.73
C TYR A 53 5.61 12.90 -1.21
N MET A 54 6.07 11.85 -0.52
CA MET A 54 6.36 11.93 0.91
C MET A 54 7.50 12.87 1.21
N LYS A 55 8.50 12.98 0.32
CA LYS A 55 9.55 13.98 0.45
C LYS A 55 8.98 15.41 0.44
N LYS A 56 8.03 15.71 -0.45
CA LYS A 56 7.39 17.04 -0.49
C LYS A 56 6.64 17.33 0.80
N ILE A 57 5.94 16.34 1.36
CA ILE A 57 5.19 16.44 2.62
C ILE A 57 6.15 16.67 3.80
N VAL A 58 7.24 15.90 3.87
CA VAL A 58 8.27 16.05 4.89
C VAL A 58 8.94 17.44 4.81
N ASP A 59 9.27 17.89 3.60
CA ASP A 59 9.88 19.21 3.39
C ASP A 59 8.91 20.34 3.82
N ALA A 60 7.60 20.22 3.51
CA ALA A 60 6.59 21.18 3.95
C ALA A 60 6.43 21.19 5.47
N PHE A 61 6.35 20.03 6.11
CA PHE A 61 6.30 19.91 7.56
C PHE A 61 7.53 20.54 8.22
N ASN A 62 8.73 20.22 7.76
CA ASN A 62 9.99 20.74 8.30
C ASN A 62 10.10 22.26 8.16
N ASN A 63 9.52 22.83 7.09
CA ASN A 63 9.48 24.29 6.89
C ASN A 63 8.49 24.98 7.84
N ALA A 64 7.39 24.30 8.22
CA ALA A 64 6.37 24.83 9.12
C ALA A 64 6.76 24.69 10.61
N HIS A 65 7.65 23.75 10.97
CA HIS A 65 8.01 23.42 12.34
C HIS A 65 9.50 23.62 12.61
N SER A 66 9.85 24.69 13.31
CA SER A 66 11.26 25.03 13.60
C SER A 66 11.90 24.16 14.70
N ASP A 67 11.09 23.55 15.55
CA ASP A 67 11.44 22.73 16.72
C ASP A 67 11.40 21.23 16.47
N ILE A 68 10.90 20.79 15.30
CA ILE A 68 10.86 19.39 14.89
C ILE A 68 11.56 19.25 13.51
N GLU A 69 12.29 18.17 13.33
CA GLU A 69 12.87 17.79 12.04
C GLU A 69 12.52 16.33 11.75
N VAL A 70 11.89 16.07 10.62
CA VAL A 70 11.62 14.72 10.13
C VAL A 70 12.64 14.36 9.07
N LYS A 71 13.26 13.18 9.23
CA LYS A 71 14.16 12.57 8.22
C LYS A 71 13.45 11.38 7.59
N LEU A 72 13.24 11.49 6.27
CA LEU A 72 12.63 10.42 5.49
C LEU A 72 13.66 9.32 5.22
N ASN A 73 13.23 8.08 5.43
CA ASN A 73 13.97 6.87 5.10
C ASN A 73 13.07 5.97 4.25
N THR A 74 13.56 5.49 3.12
CA THR A 74 12.79 4.62 2.24
C THR A 74 13.34 3.21 2.21
N ILE A 75 12.46 2.23 2.06
CA ILE A 75 12.77 0.80 1.98
C ILE A 75 12.00 0.26 0.78
N SER A 76 12.63 -0.61 -0.01
CA SER A 76 11.97 -1.30 -1.11
C SER A 76 10.76 -2.11 -0.61
N ASN A 77 9.66 -2.06 -1.35
CA ASN A 77 8.45 -2.87 -1.07
C ASN A 77 8.46 -4.21 -1.81
N ASN A 78 9.51 -4.52 -2.56
CA ASN A 78 9.61 -5.77 -3.31
C ASN A 78 9.60 -6.98 -2.37
N SER A 79 8.82 -8.00 -2.70
CA SER A 79 8.80 -9.28 -1.99
C SER A 79 8.59 -9.17 -0.46
N ASN A 80 7.76 -8.23 0.00
CA ASN A 80 7.51 -7.94 1.42
C ASN A 80 8.76 -7.47 2.21
N GLU A 81 9.77 -6.92 1.54
CA GLU A 81 10.98 -6.43 2.21
C GLU A 81 10.65 -5.34 3.23
N TYR A 82 9.72 -4.42 2.87
CA TYR A 82 9.30 -3.34 3.75
C TYR A 82 8.77 -3.85 5.09
N SER A 83 7.69 -4.65 5.09
CA SER A 83 7.06 -5.16 6.31
C SER A 83 8.04 -6.00 7.15
N THR A 84 8.90 -6.78 6.49
CA THR A 84 9.95 -7.55 7.16
C THR A 84 10.95 -6.64 7.86
N ARG A 85 11.43 -5.58 7.22
CA ARG A 85 12.38 -4.62 7.81
C ARG A 85 11.75 -3.81 8.93
N ILE A 86 10.51 -3.34 8.76
CA ILE A 86 9.78 -2.64 9.83
C ILE A 86 9.66 -3.54 11.05
N MET A 87 9.23 -4.80 10.90
CA MET A 87 9.13 -5.73 12.02
C MET A 87 10.49 -5.96 12.71
N ASN A 88 11.57 -6.11 11.95
CA ASN A 88 12.92 -6.25 12.48
C ASN A 88 13.37 -5.00 13.24
N ASN A 89 13.06 -3.81 12.74
CA ASN A 89 13.35 -2.54 13.41
C ASN A 89 12.57 -2.40 14.73
N LEU A 90 11.28 -2.72 14.72
CA LEU A 90 10.41 -2.69 15.90
C LEU A 90 10.90 -3.65 17.01
N THR A 91 11.34 -4.84 16.63
CA THR A 91 11.83 -5.85 17.57
C THR A 91 13.27 -5.64 18.00
N GLY A 92 14.12 -5.22 17.06
CA GLY A 92 15.56 -5.00 17.27
C GLY A 92 15.93 -3.71 18.01
N GLY A 93 14.97 -2.80 18.26
CA GLY A 93 15.19 -1.55 18.97
C GLY A 93 15.97 -0.50 18.16
N SER A 94 15.86 -0.53 16.83
CA SER A 94 16.43 0.53 15.99
C SER A 94 15.69 1.86 16.21
N ARG A 95 16.40 2.98 15.97
CA ARG A 95 15.83 4.32 16.08
C ARG A 95 14.89 4.57 14.91
N MET A 96 13.61 4.29 15.10
CA MET A 96 12.51 4.56 14.18
C MET A 96 11.38 5.18 15.01
N ASP A 97 10.96 6.39 14.67
CA ASP A 97 9.95 7.12 15.42
C ASP A 97 8.57 6.95 14.80
N VAL A 98 8.47 7.17 13.49
CA VAL A 98 7.24 7.11 12.70
C VAL A 98 7.44 6.16 11.52
N PHE A 99 6.40 5.45 11.13
CA PHE A 99 6.46 4.59 9.96
C PHE A 99 5.10 4.40 9.31
N SER A 100 5.12 4.19 8.00
CA SER A 100 3.96 3.79 7.21
C SER A 100 3.60 2.33 7.48
N ILE A 101 2.32 2.02 7.44
CA ILE A 101 1.78 0.67 7.68
C ILE A 101 1.00 0.25 6.45
N ASN A 102 1.40 -0.86 5.82
CA ASN A 102 0.82 -1.34 4.58
C ASN A 102 -0.32 -2.33 4.86
N GLY A 103 -1.53 -1.79 4.91
CA GLY A 103 -2.74 -2.60 5.09
C GLY A 103 -3.16 -2.85 6.53
N THR A 104 -4.40 -3.28 6.65
CA THR A 104 -5.06 -3.57 7.94
C THR A 104 -4.40 -4.73 8.68
N ALA A 105 -3.86 -5.67 7.95
CA ALA A 105 -3.24 -6.87 8.48
C ALA A 105 -1.91 -6.57 9.20
N ASP A 106 -1.08 -5.69 8.64
CA ASP A 106 0.13 -5.21 9.31
C ASP A 106 -0.24 -4.34 10.53
N LEU A 107 -1.26 -3.48 10.41
CA LEU A 107 -1.79 -2.71 11.53
C LEU A 107 -2.20 -3.60 12.70
N GLY A 108 -3.00 -4.63 12.46
CA GLY A 108 -3.42 -5.61 13.48
C GLY A 108 -2.24 -6.33 14.11
N THR A 109 -1.25 -6.73 13.30
CA THR A 109 -0.04 -7.38 13.76
C THR A 109 0.78 -6.48 14.69
N TYR A 110 1.00 -5.23 14.31
CA TYR A 110 1.79 -4.30 15.13
C TYR A 110 1.04 -3.88 16.41
N ALA A 111 -0.28 -3.67 16.31
CA ALA A 111 -1.11 -3.35 17.47
C ALA A 111 -1.13 -4.49 18.50
N SER A 112 -1.38 -5.73 18.06
CA SER A 112 -1.43 -6.90 18.95
C SER A 112 -0.10 -7.19 19.66
N LYS A 113 1.03 -6.79 19.05
CA LYS A 113 2.37 -6.92 19.63
C LYS A 113 2.80 -5.71 20.45
N ASN A 114 1.91 -4.74 20.72
CA ASN A 114 2.21 -3.50 21.47
C ASN A 114 3.40 -2.73 20.85
N GLN A 115 3.47 -2.64 19.53
CA GLN A 115 4.53 -1.94 18.81
C GLN A 115 4.16 -0.48 18.48
N LEU A 116 2.88 -0.12 18.63
CA LEU A 116 2.33 1.19 18.27
C LEU A 116 1.87 1.95 19.51
N VAL A 117 2.02 3.28 19.46
CA VAL A 117 1.48 4.20 20.47
C VAL A 117 -0.05 4.30 20.31
N ASP A 118 -0.79 4.27 21.41
CA ASP A 118 -2.20 4.66 21.43
C ASP A 118 -2.32 6.18 21.17
N LEU A 119 -2.95 6.54 20.07
CA LEU A 119 -3.14 7.93 19.64
C LEU A 119 -4.49 8.51 20.08
N SER A 120 -5.37 7.73 20.71
CA SER A 120 -6.78 8.08 20.95
C SER A 120 -6.92 9.40 21.71
N ASP A 121 -6.18 9.60 22.81
CA ASP A 121 -6.24 10.83 23.57
C ASP A 121 -5.66 12.03 22.81
N ARG A 122 -4.61 11.83 22.01
CA ARG A 122 -4.01 12.87 21.17
C ARG A 122 -4.94 13.30 20.05
N VAL A 123 -5.56 12.34 19.36
CA VAL A 123 -6.57 12.55 18.30
C VAL A 123 -7.74 13.39 18.85
N LYS A 124 -8.27 13.00 20.02
CA LYS A 124 -9.35 13.72 20.71
C LYS A 124 -8.93 15.13 21.12
N SER A 125 -7.76 15.29 21.72
CA SER A 125 -7.24 16.58 22.19
C SER A 125 -6.96 17.56 21.05
N ALA A 126 -6.52 17.02 19.89
CA ALA A 126 -6.30 17.78 18.67
C ALA A 126 -7.60 18.09 17.89
N ASN A 127 -8.76 17.57 18.33
CA ASN A 127 -10.05 17.67 17.66
C ASN A 127 -9.98 17.23 16.18
N MET A 128 -9.25 16.14 15.87
CA MET A 128 -9.15 15.64 14.50
C MET A 128 -10.50 15.11 14.02
N ASP A 129 -10.86 15.45 12.79
CA ASP A 129 -12.06 14.90 12.14
C ASP A 129 -11.79 13.49 11.60
N VAL A 130 -11.94 12.49 12.45
CA VAL A 130 -11.79 11.08 12.06
C VAL A 130 -12.93 10.59 11.15
N GLY A 131 -14.05 11.31 11.11
CA GLY A 131 -15.16 11.02 10.20
C GLY A 131 -14.78 11.23 8.73
N ALA A 132 -13.82 12.11 8.46
CA ALA A 132 -13.29 12.36 7.11
C ALA A 132 -12.61 11.13 6.48
N TYR A 133 -12.24 10.11 7.26
CA TYR A 133 -11.68 8.85 6.74
C TYR A 133 -12.75 7.83 6.30
N GLY A 134 -14.02 8.17 6.50
CA GLY A 134 -15.15 7.33 6.12
C GLY A 134 -15.42 6.11 7.03
N PRO A 135 -16.50 5.37 6.75
CA PRO A 135 -16.99 4.30 7.63
C PRO A 135 -16.04 3.09 7.69
N SER A 136 -15.26 2.83 6.65
CA SER A 136 -14.32 1.70 6.64
C SER A 136 -13.21 1.85 7.68
N PHE A 137 -12.76 3.07 7.97
CA PHE A 137 -11.78 3.31 9.03
C PHE A 137 -12.37 3.04 10.42
N GLN A 138 -13.63 3.44 10.65
CA GLN A 138 -14.31 3.14 11.91
C GLN A 138 -14.48 1.62 12.10
N ASP A 139 -14.87 0.91 11.06
CA ASP A 139 -14.99 -0.55 11.08
C ASP A 139 -13.66 -1.24 11.42
N ILE A 140 -12.55 -0.78 10.82
CA ILE A 140 -11.20 -1.28 11.11
C ILE A 140 -10.85 -1.02 12.58
N THR A 141 -11.10 0.18 13.06
CA THR A 141 -10.79 0.57 14.45
C THR A 141 -11.61 -0.28 15.43
N ASP A 142 -12.90 -0.44 15.22
CA ASP A 142 -13.78 -1.19 16.13
C ASP A 142 -13.45 -2.69 16.15
N LYS A 143 -13.28 -3.31 14.97
CA LYS A 143 -13.14 -4.76 14.85
C LYS A 143 -11.70 -5.24 15.08
N LEU A 144 -10.69 -4.48 14.63
CA LEU A 144 -9.30 -4.91 14.67
C LEU A 144 -8.57 -4.44 15.93
N THR A 145 -8.88 -3.22 16.40
CA THR A 145 -8.14 -2.58 17.51
C THR A 145 -9.00 -2.28 18.74
N GLY A 146 -10.26 -2.71 18.75
CA GLY A 146 -11.15 -2.54 19.90
C GLY A 146 -11.49 -1.09 20.24
N GLY A 147 -11.53 -0.22 19.24
CA GLY A 147 -11.85 1.21 19.39
C GLY A 147 -10.62 2.10 19.64
N VAL A 148 -9.41 1.54 19.61
CA VAL A 148 -8.15 2.28 19.84
C VAL A 148 -7.54 2.75 18.52
N TYR A 149 -7.17 4.02 18.42
CA TYR A 149 -6.43 4.56 17.26
C TYR A 149 -4.92 4.32 17.43
N TYR A 150 -4.41 3.21 16.91
CA TYR A 150 -2.97 2.92 16.91
C TYR A 150 -2.23 3.56 15.72
N ALA A 151 -2.96 3.93 14.67
CA ALA A 151 -2.45 4.64 13.51
C ALA A 151 -3.58 5.44 12.87
N LEU A 152 -3.23 6.43 12.06
CA LEU A 152 -4.20 7.19 11.26
C LEU A 152 -3.97 6.89 9.78
N PRO A 153 -5.04 6.80 8.98
CA PRO A 153 -4.89 6.57 7.56
C PRO A 153 -4.47 7.86 6.85
N TYR A 154 -3.64 7.74 5.84
CA TYR A 154 -3.29 8.88 4.98
C TYR A 154 -3.63 8.63 3.51
N ARG A 155 -3.84 7.36 3.13
CA ARG A 155 -4.14 6.96 1.77
C ARG A 155 -5.20 5.87 1.75
N THR A 156 -6.03 5.90 0.71
CA THR A 156 -6.98 4.83 0.39
C THR A 156 -6.60 4.20 -0.94
N SER A 157 -6.92 2.93 -1.12
CA SER A 157 -6.71 2.20 -2.37
C SER A 157 -8.03 1.82 -2.99
N GLN A 158 -8.11 1.89 -4.32
CA GLN A 158 -9.27 1.43 -5.08
C GLN A 158 -8.81 0.89 -6.43
N TYR A 159 -9.39 -0.20 -6.88
CA TYR A 159 -9.11 -0.78 -8.19
C TYR A 159 -9.97 -0.13 -9.28
N ALA A 160 -9.40 -0.06 -10.48
CA ALA A 160 -10.06 0.42 -11.68
C ALA A 160 -9.53 -0.32 -12.92
N LEU A 161 -10.16 -0.08 -14.05
CA LEU A 161 -9.70 -0.52 -15.35
C LEU A 161 -8.95 0.62 -16.05
N PHE A 162 -7.66 0.45 -16.28
CA PHE A 162 -6.85 1.36 -17.11
C PHE A 162 -6.81 0.83 -18.53
N TYR A 163 -6.86 1.71 -19.53
CA TYR A 163 -6.81 1.29 -20.92
C TYR A 163 -5.94 2.20 -21.78
N ASN A 164 -5.28 1.59 -22.77
CA ASN A 164 -4.42 2.28 -23.72
C ASN A 164 -5.28 2.74 -24.90
N LYS A 165 -5.54 4.04 -25.01
CA LYS A 165 -6.43 4.65 -26.03
C LYS A 165 -5.97 4.34 -27.43
N LYS A 166 -4.66 4.39 -27.70
CA LYS A 166 -4.10 4.09 -29.00
C LYS A 166 -4.47 2.68 -29.50
N LEU A 167 -4.43 1.68 -28.62
CA LEU A 167 -4.74 0.30 -29.00
C LEU A 167 -6.22 0.09 -29.28
N PHE A 168 -7.10 0.85 -28.63
CA PHE A 168 -8.53 0.89 -28.93
C PHE A 168 -8.80 1.55 -30.27
N ASP A 169 -8.16 2.70 -30.54
CA ASP A 169 -8.28 3.42 -31.82
C ASP A 169 -7.78 2.55 -33.00
N GLU A 170 -6.65 1.85 -32.82
CA GLU A 170 -6.12 0.93 -33.83
C GLU A 170 -7.01 -0.28 -34.12
N ALA A 171 -7.83 -0.66 -33.13
CA ALA A 171 -8.79 -1.76 -33.25
C ALA A 171 -10.17 -1.32 -33.75
N ASP A 172 -10.40 0.00 -33.90
CA ASP A 172 -11.72 0.60 -34.21
C ASP A 172 -12.80 0.17 -33.18
N LEU A 173 -12.41 0.13 -31.89
CA LEU A 173 -13.28 -0.24 -30.78
C LEU A 173 -13.61 0.98 -29.91
N PRO A 174 -14.83 1.09 -29.38
CA PRO A 174 -15.18 2.15 -28.44
C PRO A 174 -14.37 2.01 -27.15
N TYR A 175 -14.08 3.13 -26.50
CA TYR A 175 -13.47 3.13 -25.17
C TYR A 175 -14.37 2.45 -24.15
N PRO A 176 -13.78 1.76 -23.17
CA PRO A 176 -14.55 1.02 -22.18
C PRO A 176 -15.34 1.98 -21.26
N GLU A 177 -16.58 1.60 -21.04
CA GLU A 177 -17.48 2.17 -20.04
C GLU A 177 -17.76 1.13 -18.94
N GLN A 178 -18.80 1.32 -18.11
CA GLN A 178 -19.21 0.29 -17.17
C GLN A 178 -19.64 -0.98 -17.91
N MET A 179 -19.03 -2.11 -17.56
CA MET A 179 -19.27 -3.41 -18.19
C MET A 179 -19.25 -4.54 -17.16
N THR A 180 -19.68 -5.71 -17.55
CA THR A 180 -19.51 -6.94 -16.76
C THR A 180 -18.14 -7.58 -16.99
N TRP A 181 -17.73 -8.49 -16.10
CA TRP A 181 -16.50 -9.28 -16.27
C TRP A 181 -16.52 -10.14 -17.55
N ASP A 182 -17.70 -10.61 -17.99
CA ASP A 182 -17.82 -11.34 -19.25
C ASP A 182 -17.61 -10.44 -20.46
N GLU A 183 -18.21 -9.24 -20.46
CA GLU A 183 -17.98 -8.24 -21.52
C GLU A 183 -16.52 -7.78 -21.56
N TYR A 184 -15.88 -7.61 -20.41
CA TYR A 184 -14.44 -7.35 -20.33
C TYR A 184 -13.61 -8.46 -20.98
N ALA A 185 -13.92 -9.74 -20.68
CA ALA A 185 -13.20 -10.86 -21.29
C ALA A 185 -13.40 -10.92 -22.81
N ASP A 186 -14.61 -10.63 -23.31
CA ASP A 186 -14.90 -10.58 -24.74
C ASP A 186 -14.19 -9.41 -25.43
N LEU A 187 -14.11 -8.25 -24.78
CA LEU A 187 -13.35 -7.10 -25.25
C LEU A 187 -11.84 -7.40 -25.28
N ALA A 188 -11.32 -8.07 -24.25
CA ALA A 188 -9.93 -8.48 -24.19
C ALA A 188 -9.55 -9.43 -25.33
N LYS A 189 -10.44 -10.36 -25.71
CA LYS A 189 -10.22 -11.22 -26.89
C LYS A 189 -10.11 -10.41 -28.17
N GLN A 190 -10.96 -9.41 -28.37
CA GLN A 190 -10.93 -8.56 -29.56
C GLN A 190 -9.65 -7.72 -29.67
N LEU A 191 -9.09 -7.29 -28.53
CA LEU A 191 -7.86 -6.51 -28.45
C LEU A 191 -6.60 -7.36 -28.50
N THR A 192 -6.73 -8.68 -28.38
CA THR A 192 -5.58 -9.61 -28.42
C THR A 192 -5.17 -9.88 -29.85
N LYS A 193 -3.90 -9.62 -30.17
CA LYS A 193 -3.34 -9.87 -31.52
C LYS A 193 -1.87 -10.28 -31.46
N GLY A 194 -1.36 -10.80 -32.56
CA GLY A 194 0.03 -11.24 -32.69
C GLY A 194 0.33 -12.56 -32.00
N GLU A 195 1.57 -13.03 -32.14
CA GLU A 195 2.08 -14.27 -31.56
C GLU A 195 3.54 -14.10 -31.12
N GLY A 196 3.99 -14.94 -30.18
CA GLY A 196 5.38 -14.94 -29.71
C GLY A 196 5.78 -13.60 -29.09
N SER A 197 6.91 -13.04 -29.53
CA SER A 197 7.43 -11.74 -29.03
C SER A 197 6.55 -10.54 -29.44
N ASP A 198 5.72 -10.69 -30.47
CA ASP A 198 4.86 -9.61 -30.98
C ASP A 198 3.44 -9.73 -30.46
N LYS A 199 3.22 -10.56 -29.44
CA LYS A 199 1.92 -10.76 -28.80
C LYS A 199 1.52 -9.50 -28.05
N GLN A 200 0.38 -8.91 -28.45
CA GLN A 200 -0.37 -7.92 -27.67
C GLN A 200 -1.48 -8.64 -26.92
N TRP A 201 -1.55 -8.41 -25.63
CA TRP A 201 -2.57 -8.94 -24.74
C TRP A 201 -3.73 -7.95 -24.62
N GLY A 202 -4.96 -8.45 -24.70
CA GLY A 202 -6.15 -7.60 -24.53
C GLY A 202 -6.32 -7.13 -23.09
N GLY A 203 -5.91 -7.94 -22.11
CA GLY A 203 -5.97 -7.58 -20.69
C GLY A 203 -4.79 -8.11 -19.89
N TYR A 204 -4.65 -7.58 -18.68
CA TYR A 204 -3.61 -7.98 -17.74
C TYR A 204 -4.07 -7.82 -16.28
N PHE A 205 -3.78 -8.82 -15.48
CA PHE A 205 -3.85 -8.79 -14.02
C PHE A 205 -2.45 -9.02 -13.47
N ALA A 206 -1.99 -8.16 -12.59
CA ALA A 206 -0.69 -8.36 -11.94
C ALA A 206 -0.70 -9.68 -11.13
N ASP A 207 0.41 -10.40 -11.16
CA ASP A 207 0.54 -11.71 -10.50
C ASP A 207 0.41 -11.67 -8.96
N TRP A 208 0.64 -10.51 -8.38
CA TRP A 208 0.44 -10.22 -6.96
C TRP A 208 -1.02 -9.88 -6.61
N LEU A 209 -1.88 -9.53 -7.58
CA LEU A 209 -3.30 -9.25 -7.34
C LEU A 209 -4.02 -10.57 -7.00
N THR A 210 -4.16 -10.82 -5.71
CA THR A 210 -4.72 -12.08 -5.20
C THR A 210 -6.19 -11.97 -4.83
N ALA A 211 -6.69 -10.75 -4.66
CA ALA A 211 -8.08 -10.49 -4.26
C ALA A 211 -9.08 -11.06 -5.27
N PRO A 212 -10.11 -11.78 -4.81
CA PRO A 212 -11.16 -12.29 -5.68
C PRO A 212 -12.17 -11.16 -6.01
N LEU A 213 -11.79 -10.24 -6.91
CA LEU A 213 -12.51 -8.99 -7.15
C LEU A 213 -14.01 -9.20 -7.42
N GLY A 214 -14.37 -10.12 -8.31
CA GLY A 214 -15.77 -10.40 -8.64
C GLY A 214 -16.56 -10.97 -7.46
N ALA A 215 -15.95 -11.81 -6.62
CA ALA A 215 -16.58 -12.33 -5.43
C ALA A 215 -16.84 -11.20 -4.40
N LEU A 216 -15.84 -10.37 -4.14
CA LEU A 216 -15.96 -9.21 -3.24
C LEU A 216 -17.04 -8.22 -3.71
N GLN A 217 -17.12 -7.93 -5.01
CA GLN A 217 -18.16 -7.07 -5.58
C GLN A 217 -19.56 -7.69 -5.46
N SER A 218 -19.68 -9.01 -5.42
CA SER A 218 -20.93 -9.74 -5.16
C SER A 218 -21.31 -9.77 -3.69
N GLY A 219 -20.45 -9.22 -2.81
CA GLY A 219 -20.64 -9.21 -1.36
C GLY A 219 -20.17 -10.48 -0.66
N SER A 220 -19.41 -11.34 -1.33
CA SER A 220 -18.78 -12.52 -0.77
C SER A 220 -17.37 -12.22 -0.24
N SER A 221 -16.87 -13.10 0.61
CA SER A 221 -15.54 -13.02 1.22
C SER A 221 -14.96 -14.41 1.39
N ILE A 222 -13.65 -14.52 1.26
CA ILE A 222 -12.91 -15.77 1.57
C ILE A 222 -13.11 -16.28 3.02
N LEU A 223 -13.80 -15.52 3.86
CA LEU A 223 -14.19 -15.92 5.23
C LEU A 223 -15.58 -16.56 5.29
N ASP A 224 -16.37 -16.49 4.23
CA ASP A 224 -17.73 -17.00 4.21
C ASP A 224 -17.77 -18.53 4.09
N ASP A 225 -18.86 -19.15 4.55
CA ASP A 225 -19.05 -20.61 4.43
C ASP A 225 -19.31 -21.02 2.97
N ASN A 226 -19.99 -20.15 2.19
CA ASN A 226 -20.20 -20.37 0.76
C ASN A 226 -19.08 -19.71 -0.05
N LEU A 227 -18.27 -20.52 -0.71
CA LEU A 227 -17.14 -20.11 -1.55
C LEU A 227 -17.43 -20.24 -3.06
N ASP A 228 -18.70 -20.39 -3.46
CA ASP A 228 -19.07 -20.45 -4.88
C ASP A 228 -18.64 -19.18 -5.65
N PRO A 229 -18.79 -17.94 -5.11
CA PRO A 229 -18.33 -16.75 -5.80
C PRO A 229 -16.81 -16.69 -6.00
N GLU A 230 -16.02 -17.20 -5.07
CA GLU A 230 -14.56 -17.34 -5.19
C GLU A 230 -14.19 -18.39 -6.24
N ALA A 231 -14.92 -19.51 -6.29
CA ALA A 231 -14.74 -20.55 -7.29
C ALA A 231 -15.08 -20.02 -8.70
N ASP A 232 -16.14 -19.25 -8.84
CA ASP A 232 -16.52 -18.60 -10.10
C ASP A 232 -15.45 -17.60 -10.55
N TRP A 233 -14.88 -16.81 -9.61
CA TRP A 233 -13.78 -15.91 -9.90
C TRP A 233 -12.51 -16.64 -10.35
N LEU A 234 -12.15 -17.75 -9.70
CA LEU A 234 -11.01 -18.57 -10.11
C LEU A 234 -11.24 -19.19 -11.50
N SER A 235 -12.46 -19.63 -11.79
CA SER A 235 -12.84 -20.11 -13.12
C SER A 235 -12.74 -19.04 -14.19
N PHE A 236 -13.16 -17.81 -13.88
CA PHE A 236 -13.00 -16.64 -14.76
C PHE A 236 -11.52 -16.39 -15.06
N LEU A 237 -10.64 -16.37 -14.05
CA LEU A 237 -9.21 -16.19 -14.25
C LEU A 237 -8.60 -17.28 -15.12
N ASN A 238 -8.98 -18.54 -14.86
CA ASN A 238 -8.51 -19.66 -15.68
C ASN A 238 -8.92 -19.49 -17.14
N ARG A 239 -10.18 -19.09 -17.40
CA ARG A 239 -10.71 -18.85 -18.75
C ARG A 239 -9.88 -17.81 -19.49
N ILE A 240 -9.65 -16.62 -18.92
CA ILE A 240 -8.95 -15.53 -19.61
C ILE A 240 -7.47 -15.84 -19.86
N TYR A 241 -6.84 -16.62 -18.96
CA TYR A 241 -5.42 -17.00 -19.09
C TYR A 241 -5.19 -18.15 -20.07
N TYR A 242 -6.08 -19.14 -20.12
CA TYR A 242 -5.80 -20.41 -20.83
C TYR A 242 -6.79 -20.73 -21.94
N ASP A 243 -8.08 -20.49 -21.76
CA ASP A 243 -9.08 -20.82 -22.78
C ASP A 243 -9.20 -19.70 -23.81
N ASP A 244 -9.39 -18.46 -23.37
CA ASP A 244 -9.48 -17.28 -24.24
C ASP A 244 -8.09 -16.82 -24.72
N ASN A 245 -7.03 -17.13 -23.95
CA ASN A 245 -5.65 -16.71 -24.20
C ASN A 245 -5.55 -15.21 -24.51
N SER A 246 -6.38 -14.42 -23.84
CA SER A 246 -6.47 -12.95 -23.97
C SER A 246 -5.60 -12.19 -22.99
N HIS A 247 -5.07 -12.90 -22.00
CA HIS A 247 -4.16 -12.40 -20.98
C HIS A 247 -2.87 -13.22 -20.95
N MET A 248 -1.77 -12.58 -20.55
CA MET A 248 -0.53 -13.32 -20.28
C MET A 248 -0.82 -14.38 -19.22
N SER A 249 -0.48 -15.64 -19.49
CA SER A 249 -0.80 -16.71 -18.56
C SER A 249 -0.09 -16.54 -17.21
N TYR A 250 -0.73 -16.99 -16.13
CA TYR A 250 -0.15 -16.92 -14.80
C TYR A 250 1.23 -17.58 -14.72
N LYS A 251 1.41 -18.72 -15.40
CA LYS A 251 2.71 -19.40 -15.51
C LYS A 251 3.78 -18.53 -16.15
N GLN A 252 3.42 -17.82 -17.22
CA GLN A 252 4.35 -16.97 -17.95
C GLN A 252 4.75 -15.75 -17.09
N MET A 253 3.79 -15.07 -16.49
CA MET A 253 4.05 -13.92 -15.60
C MET A 253 5.04 -14.27 -14.49
N LYS A 254 4.82 -15.41 -13.81
CA LYS A 254 5.70 -15.89 -12.73
C LYS A 254 7.07 -16.31 -13.23
N ALA A 255 7.16 -16.95 -14.40
CA ALA A 255 8.44 -17.41 -14.97
C ALA A 255 9.31 -16.26 -15.45
N GLU A 256 8.70 -15.20 -16.00
CA GLU A 256 9.40 -14.06 -16.57
C GLU A 256 9.58 -12.91 -15.56
N SER A 257 8.99 -13.01 -14.36
CA SER A 257 8.96 -11.91 -13.36
C SER A 257 8.52 -10.60 -14.00
N THR A 258 7.40 -10.67 -14.75
CA THR A 258 6.96 -9.61 -15.64
C THR A 258 6.61 -8.33 -14.88
N ASP A 259 7.21 -7.23 -15.29
CA ASP A 259 6.87 -5.90 -14.78
C ASP A 259 5.54 -5.44 -15.39
N TRP A 260 4.50 -5.39 -14.58
CA TRP A 260 3.13 -5.13 -15.00
C TRP A 260 2.93 -3.72 -15.60
N ILE A 261 3.57 -2.70 -15.02
CA ILE A 261 3.43 -1.32 -15.51
C ILE A 261 4.16 -1.17 -16.84
N LYS A 262 5.35 -1.76 -16.96
CA LYS A 262 6.13 -1.70 -18.20
C LYS A 262 5.42 -2.37 -19.37
N GLN A 263 4.72 -3.48 -19.14
CA GLN A 263 3.92 -4.13 -20.18
C GLN A 263 2.81 -3.21 -20.72
N PHE A 264 2.18 -2.43 -19.85
CA PHE A 264 1.15 -1.47 -20.23
C PHE A 264 1.74 -0.25 -20.95
N GLU A 265 2.84 0.32 -20.44
CA GLU A 265 3.52 1.49 -21.00
C GLU A 265 4.03 1.28 -22.43
N VAL A 266 4.59 0.11 -22.71
CA VAL A 266 5.12 -0.20 -24.05
C VAL A 266 4.06 -0.65 -25.04
N GLY A 267 2.79 -0.72 -24.62
CA GLY A 267 1.67 -1.10 -25.48
C GLY A 267 1.54 -2.62 -25.72
N ASN A 268 2.17 -3.46 -24.92
CA ASN A 268 1.97 -4.92 -24.98
C ASN A 268 0.63 -5.35 -24.39
N VAL A 269 -0.03 -4.46 -23.64
CA VAL A 269 -1.29 -4.70 -22.93
C VAL A 269 -2.26 -3.58 -23.24
N ALA A 270 -3.49 -3.92 -23.65
CA ALA A 270 -4.53 -2.96 -23.99
C ALA A 270 -5.32 -2.48 -22.77
N MET A 271 -5.60 -3.37 -21.82
CA MET A 271 -6.36 -3.10 -20.60
C MET A 271 -5.64 -3.68 -19.39
N LEU A 272 -5.49 -2.86 -18.34
CA LEU A 272 -4.84 -3.23 -17.07
C LEU A 272 -5.82 -3.05 -15.92
N VAL A 273 -6.13 -4.11 -15.20
CA VAL A 273 -6.86 -4.01 -13.92
C VAL A 273 -5.84 -3.81 -12.81
N ASN A 274 -5.89 -2.65 -12.16
CA ASN A 274 -4.95 -2.32 -11.10
C ASN A 274 -5.50 -1.23 -10.16
N GLY A 275 -4.75 -0.89 -9.12
CA GLY A 275 -5.11 0.12 -8.15
C GLY A 275 -4.77 1.55 -8.59
N GLU A 276 -5.30 2.53 -7.86
CA GLU A 276 -5.19 3.97 -8.11
C GLU A 276 -3.73 4.47 -8.19
N TRP A 277 -2.79 3.79 -7.51
CA TRP A 277 -1.36 4.13 -7.57
C TRP A 277 -0.78 4.07 -8.97
N THR A 278 -1.41 3.34 -9.88
CA THR A 278 -1.05 3.31 -11.30
C THR A 278 -1.05 4.70 -11.92
N LEU A 279 -1.97 5.60 -11.49
CA LEU A 279 -2.02 6.99 -11.99
C LEU A 279 -0.73 7.74 -11.70
N ASN A 280 -0.30 7.75 -10.45
CA ASN A 280 0.92 8.45 -10.05
C ASN A 280 2.16 7.88 -10.77
N MET A 281 2.28 6.56 -10.86
CA MET A 281 3.41 5.89 -11.53
C MET A 281 3.46 6.22 -13.02
N LEU A 282 2.35 6.07 -13.75
CA LEU A 282 2.30 6.40 -15.18
C LEU A 282 2.59 7.88 -15.44
N GLN A 283 2.04 8.77 -14.62
CA GLN A 283 2.30 10.22 -14.77
C GLN A 283 3.76 10.58 -14.50
N ALA A 284 4.40 9.94 -13.53
CA ALA A 284 5.82 10.13 -13.26
C ALA A 284 6.69 9.65 -14.43
N ASP A 285 6.38 8.49 -15.00
CA ASP A 285 7.12 7.94 -16.14
C ASP A 285 6.89 8.75 -17.42
N ILE A 286 5.69 9.25 -17.67
CA ILE A 286 5.40 10.17 -18.77
C ILE A 286 6.17 11.49 -18.57
N ALA A 287 6.13 12.08 -17.38
CA ALA A 287 6.80 13.35 -17.07
C ALA A 287 8.32 13.25 -17.20
N SER A 288 8.91 12.12 -16.85
CA SER A 288 10.35 11.86 -17.01
C SER A 288 10.77 11.49 -18.44
N GLY A 289 9.81 11.19 -19.33
CA GLY A 289 10.05 10.67 -20.68
C GLY A 289 10.41 9.19 -20.72
N ALA A 290 10.20 8.44 -19.63
CA ALA A 290 10.39 7.00 -19.56
C ALA A 290 9.24 6.21 -20.24
N ALA A 291 8.05 6.81 -20.33
CA ALA A 291 6.90 6.28 -21.05
C ALA A 291 6.29 7.31 -22.01
N ASP A 292 5.69 6.82 -23.11
CA ASP A 292 4.92 7.60 -24.08
C ASP A 292 3.61 6.85 -24.34
N ILE A 293 2.66 6.96 -23.42
CA ILE A 293 1.37 6.29 -23.49
C ILE A 293 0.22 7.30 -23.32
N ASP A 294 -0.76 7.23 -24.21
CA ASP A 294 -2.06 7.90 -24.06
C ASP A 294 -3.06 6.90 -23.45
N PHE A 295 -3.42 7.12 -22.20
CA PHE A 295 -4.30 6.25 -21.45
C PHE A 295 -5.45 7.00 -20.80
N ASP A 296 -6.47 6.28 -20.44
CA ASP A 296 -7.55 6.74 -19.56
C ASP A 296 -7.98 5.58 -18.68
N MET A 297 -8.99 5.77 -17.87
CA MET A 297 -9.52 4.74 -16.98
C MET A 297 -11.04 4.66 -17.06
N ALA A 298 -11.55 3.50 -16.75
CA ALA A 298 -12.96 3.16 -16.69
C ALA A 298 -13.30 2.49 -15.34
N PRO A 299 -14.59 2.38 -15.00
CA PRO A 299 -15.01 1.61 -13.85
C PRO A 299 -14.50 0.17 -13.89
N LEU A 300 -14.20 -0.37 -12.70
CA LEU A 300 -13.92 -1.79 -12.56
C LEU A 300 -15.11 -2.60 -13.11
N PRO A 301 -14.90 -3.63 -13.97
CA PRO A 301 -15.99 -4.48 -14.41
C PRO A 301 -16.76 -5.09 -13.24
N LEU A 302 -18.03 -5.41 -13.43
CA LEU A 302 -18.94 -5.89 -12.39
C LEU A 302 -19.35 -7.35 -12.61
N PRO A 303 -19.67 -8.09 -11.57
CA PRO A 303 -20.40 -9.34 -11.69
C PRO A 303 -21.76 -9.12 -12.38
N ALA A 304 -22.24 -10.13 -13.09
CA ALA A 304 -23.57 -10.09 -13.71
C ALA A 304 -24.67 -9.83 -12.65
N GLY A 305 -25.58 -8.92 -12.94
CA GLY A 305 -26.70 -8.57 -12.05
C GLY A 305 -26.36 -7.55 -10.97
N VAL A 306 -25.17 -6.97 -10.97
CA VAL A 306 -24.79 -5.83 -10.15
C VAL A 306 -24.95 -4.56 -10.99
N ASP A 307 -25.85 -3.66 -10.59
CA ASP A 307 -26.27 -2.50 -11.39
C ASP A 307 -25.58 -1.18 -10.99
N SER A 308 -24.83 -1.15 -9.91
CA SER A 308 -24.18 0.06 -9.41
C SER A 308 -22.66 -0.08 -9.43
N PRO A 309 -21.90 0.97 -9.77
CA PRO A 309 -20.44 0.92 -9.73
C PRO A 309 -19.94 0.51 -8.34
N ILE A 310 -19.19 -0.59 -8.30
CA ILE A 310 -18.55 -1.10 -7.08
C ILE A 310 -17.06 -1.30 -7.38
N THR A 311 -16.20 -0.64 -6.58
CA THR A 311 -14.77 -0.92 -6.57
C THR A 311 -14.39 -1.73 -5.34
N VAL A 312 -13.25 -2.40 -5.40
CA VAL A 312 -12.63 -3.09 -4.28
C VAL A 312 -11.49 -2.23 -3.75
N GLY A 313 -11.30 -2.19 -2.44
CA GLY A 313 -10.24 -1.40 -1.83
C GLY A 313 -10.60 -0.90 -0.42
N GLY A 314 -10.47 0.39 -0.21
CA GLY A 314 -10.75 1.08 1.06
C GLY A 314 -9.51 1.66 1.71
N VAL A 315 -9.61 2.06 2.96
CA VAL A 315 -8.47 2.57 3.72
C VAL A 315 -7.40 1.48 3.81
N SER A 316 -6.24 1.75 3.27
CA SER A 316 -5.22 0.73 3.05
C SER A 316 -3.85 1.09 3.61
N THR A 317 -3.57 2.38 3.79
CA THR A 317 -2.24 2.84 4.20
C THR A 317 -2.36 3.77 5.40
N PHE A 318 -1.61 3.43 6.44
CA PHE A 318 -1.66 4.14 7.72
C PHE A 318 -0.29 4.67 8.09
N ILE A 319 -0.26 5.65 8.99
CA ILE A 319 0.95 6.18 9.61
C ILE A 319 0.82 6.02 11.12
N GLY A 320 1.84 5.41 11.74
CA GLY A 320 1.85 5.09 13.15
C GLY A 320 3.15 5.51 13.84
N ILE A 321 3.10 5.59 15.16
CA ILE A 321 4.24 5.96 16.01
C ILE A 321 4.76 4.71 16.71
N ASN A 322 6.06 4.47 16.62
CA ASN A 322 6.71 3.39 17.33
C ASN A 322 6.55 3.58 18.85
N GLN A 323 6.05 2.56 19.54
CA GLN A 323 5.89 2.57 21.00
C GLN A 323 7.17 2.96 21.77
N ARG A 324 8.34 2.71 21.16
CA ARG A 324 9.66 3.01 21.77
C ARG A 324 10.23 4.37 21.35
N SER A 325 9.50 5.19 20.61
CA SER A 325 9.95 6.54 20.27
C SER A 325 10.08 7.39 21.54
N GLU A 326 11.20 8.08 21.67
CA GLU A 326 11.45 9.04 22.74
C GLU A 326 10.81 10.40 22.46
N HIS A 327 10.26 10.61 21.25
CA HIS A 327 9.70 11.87 20.76
C HIS A 327 8.21 11.75 20.36
N GLN A 328 7.41 10.99 21.12
CA GLN A 328 6.04 10.64 20.74
C GLN A 328 5.13 11.86 20.49
N ASP A 329 5.30 12.97 21.21
CA ASP A 329 4.49 14.18 21.01
C ASP A 329 4.88 14.90 19.71
N ALA A 330 6.18 15.05 19.44
CA ALA A 330 6.66 15.57 18.16
C ALA A 330 6.26 14.67 16.99
N ALA A 331 6.32 13.34 17.17
CA ALA A 331 5.89 12.35 16.19
C ALA A 331 4.39 12.47 15.89
N PHE A 332 3.57 12.76 16.90
CA PHE A 332 2.13 12.96 16.70
C PHE A 332 1.83 14.21 15.86
N GLU A 333 2.57 15.32 16.05
CA GLU A 333 2.40 16.50 15.18
C GLU A 333 2.66 16.17 13.72
N PHE A 334 3.66 15.34 13.41
CA PHE A 334 3.89 14.87 12.05
C PHE A 334 2.79 13.92 11.54
N VAL A 335 2.36 12.95 12.36
CA VAL A 335 1.25 12.05 12.00
C VAL A 335 -0.03 12.83 11.72
N LYS A 336 -0.35 13.81 12.58
CA LYS A 336 -1.51 14.71 12.40
C LYS A 336 -1.43 15.50 11.08
N PHE A 337 -0.24 16.00 10.75
CA PHE A 337 -0.02 16.73 9.50
C PHE A 337 -0.25 15.84 8.29
N VAL A 338 0.38 14.65 8.24
CA VAL A 338 0.29 13.72 7.11
C VAL A 338 -1.13 13.21 6.90
N ALA A 339 -1.81 12.82 7.99
CA ALA A 339 -3.14 12.22 7.95
C ALA A 339 -4.28 13.25 7.93
N GLY A 340 -3.99 14.54 8.15
CA GLY A 340 -4.98 15.62 8.14
C GLY A 340 -5.26 16.16 6.74
N GLU A 341 -6.07 17.22 6.66
CA GLU A 341 -6.50 17.83 5.41
C GLU A 341 -5.32 18.39 4.60
N GLU A 342 -4.33 18.97 5.27
CA GLU A 342 -3.14 19.56 4.61
C GLU A 342 -2.30 18.48 3.92
N GLY A 343 -1.93 17.42 4.64
CA GLY A 343 -1.23 16.27 4.07
C GLY A 343 -2.07 15.56 3.02
N GLY A 344 -3.38 15.38 3.27
CA GLY A 344 -4.31 14.81 2.31
C GLY A 344 -4.37 15.58 0.98
N SER A 345 -4.35 16.93 1.04
CA SER A 345 -4.30 17.77 -0.16
C SER A 345 -2.98 17.59 -0.93
N MET A 346 -1.84 17.52 -0.23
CA MET A 346 -0.53 17.31 -0.85
C MET A 346 -0.41 15.90 -1.48
N ILE A 347 -1.02 14.89 -0.86
CA ILE A 347 -1.13 13.53 -1.41
C ILE A 347 -1.97 13.57 -2.70
N ALA A 348 -3.12 14.24 -2.65
CA ALA A 348 -4.02 14.41 -3.80
C ALA A 348 -3.35 15.15 -4.97
N ASP A 349 -2.60 16.24 -4.69
CA ASP A 349 -1.84 17.00 -5.68
C ASP A 349 -0.73 16.17 -6.36
N SER A 350 -0.40 15.01 -5.79
CA SER A 350 0.54 14.04 -6.36
C SER A 350 -0.16 12.88 -7.09
N SER A 351 -1.45 13.05 -7.44
CA SER A 351 -2.28 12.02 -8.10
C SER A 351 -2.40 10.71 -7.31
N VAL A 352 -2.30 10.80 -5.97
CA VAL A 352 -2.50 9.69 -5.04
C VAL A 352 -3.81 9.91 -4.29
N LEU A 353 -4.62 8.87 -4.13
CA LEU A 353 -5.94 8.98 -3.51
C LEU A 353 -5.81 9.11 -1.98
N PRO A 354 -6.11 10.30 -1.41
CA PRO A 354 -5.96 10.52 0.03
C PRO A 354 -7.02 9.81 0.84
N ALA A 355 -6.71 9.44 2.08
CA ALA A 355 -7.70 8.91 3.01
C ALA A 355 -8.59 10.01 3.60
N TYR A 356 -8.03 11.21 3.82
CA TYR A 356 -8.81 12.36 4.29
C TYR A 356 -9.69 12.89 3.16
N SER A 357 -11.02 12.70 3.28
CA SER A 357 -12.00 13.06 2.26
C SER A 357 -12.60 14.43 2.56
N SER A 358 -12.37 15.40 1.67
CA SER A 358 -13.03 16.70 1.65
C SER A 358 -13.25 17.14 0.20
N ASP A 359 -14.09 18.13 -0.03
CA ASP A 359 -14.25 18.74 -1.37
C ASP A 359 -12.92 19.28 -1.90
N GLY A 360 -12.05 19.75 -1.00
CA GLY A 360 -10.70 20.24 -1.32
C GLY A 360 -9.82 19.10 -1.84
N THR A 361 -9.67 18.01 -1.10
CA THR A 361 -8.84 16.87 -1.50
C THR A 361 -9.34 16.20 -2.78
N LYS A 362 -10.68 16.09 -2.94
CA LYS A 362 -11.30 15.59 -4.18
C LYS A 362 -10.92 16.49 -5.38
N SER A 363 -11.08 17.80 -5.23
CA SER A 363 -10.76 18.75 -6.30
C SER A 363 -9.28 18.74 -6.67
N SER A 364 -8.38 18.67 -5.68
CA SER A 364 -6.93 18.54 -5.88
C SER A 364 -6.60 17.27 -6.67
N PHE A 365 -7.15 16.13 -6.28
CA PHE A 365 -6.90 14.86 -6.96
C PHE A 365 -7.35 14.89 -8.42
N LEU A 366 -8.59 15.34 -8.69
CA LEU A 366 -9.14 15.42 -10.06
C LEU A 366 -8.34 16.39 -10.94
N GLN A 367 -7.87 17.50 -10.36
CA GLN A 367 -7.03 18.46 -11.08
C GLN A 367 -5.63 17.88 -11.36
N ALA A 368 -5.02 17.24 -10.38
CA ALA A 368 -3.67 16.68 -10.50
C ALA A 368 -3.62 15.53 -11.50
N THR A 369 -4.60 14.63 -11.46
CA THR A 369 -4.66 13.52 -12.41
C THR A 369 -4.91 13.97 -13.83
N GLY A 370 -5.80 14.95 -14.04
CA GLY A 370 -6.23 15.38 -15.38
C GLY A 370 -6.87 14.27 -16.22
N ILE A 371 -7.13 13.10 -15.63
CA ILE A 371 -7.70 11.90 -16.27
C ILE A 371 -9.21 11.92 -16.11
N GLN A 372 -9.96 11.86 -17.22
CA GLN A 372 -11.42 11.99 -17.21
C GLN A 372 -12.08 10.90 -16.34
N GLY A 373 -11.62 9.66 -16.43
CA GLY A 373 -12.16 8.54 -15.69
C GLY A 373 -11.90 8.57 -14.18
N SER A 374 -10.97 9.42 -13.69
CA SER A 374 -10.54 9.41 -12.27
C SER A 374 -11.64 9.79 -11.26
N GLY A 375 -12.72 10.44 -11.74
CA GLY A 375 -13.92 10.72 -10.93
C GLY A 375 -14.59 9.45 -10.38
N TYR A 376 -14.41 8.32 -11.03
CA TYR A 376 -14.94 7.01 -10.62
C TYR A 376 -14.60 6.67 -9.17
N PHE A 377 -13.42 7.00 -8.69
CA PHE A 377 -13.00 6.70 -7.32
C PHE A 377 -13.84 7.39 -6.23
N PHE A 378 -14.56 8.44 -6.58
CA PHE A 378 -15.45 9.15 -5.65
C PHE A 378 -16.92 8.78 -5.83
N ASP A 379 -17.29 8.19 -6.97
CA ASP A 379 -18.66 7.86 -7.32
C ASP A 379 -19.00 6.38 -7.07
N ALA A 380 -17.99 5.49 -7.08
CA ALA A 380 -18.16 4.06 -6.85
C ALA A 380 -18.32 3.73 -5.35
N LYS A 381 -19.21 2.78 -5.06
CA LYS A 381 -19.22 2.16 -3.74
C LYS A 381 -17.96 1.32 -3.54
N THR A 382 -17.23 1.55 -2.47
CA THR A 382 -16.04 0.75 -2.14
C THR A 382 -16.42 -0.41 -1.23
N VAL A 383 -16.02 -1.63 -1.61
CA VAL A 383 -16.05 -2.82 -0.75
C VAL A 383 -14.64 -3.13 -0.25
N VAL A 384 -14.55 -3.54 1.01
CA VAL A 384 -13.25 -3.77 1.67
C VAL A 384 -12.60 -5.01 1.09
N GLU A 385 -11.35 -4.89 0.63
CA GLU A 385 -10.57 -6.01 0.12
C GLU A 385 -10.26 -7.04 1.22
N ASN A 386 -9.80 -6.57 2.37
CA ASN A 386 -9.42 -7.41 3.49
C ASN A 386 -10.31 -7.13 4.71
N GLN A 387 -11.06 -8.15 5.13
CA GLN A 387 -11.85 -8.04 6.35
C GLN A 387 -10.94 -7.81 7.57
N PRO A 388 -11.32 -6.89 8.49
CA PRO A 388 -10.49 -6.51 9.63
C PRO A 388 -10.53 -7.56 10.75
N ILE A 389 -9.89 -8.71 10.52
CA ILE A 389 -9.64 -9.76 11.53
C ILE A 389 -8.14 -10.02 11.69
N ALA A 390 -7.72 -10.45 12.85
CA ALA A 390 -6.31 -10.66 13.17
C ALA A 390 -5.64 -11.71 12.27
N GLN A 391 -6.39 -12.74 11.85
CA GLN A 391 -5.89 -13.85 11.04
C GLN A 391 -5.90 -13.60 9.53
N ILE A 392 -6.34 -12.44 9.06
CA ILE A 392 -6.59 -12.19 7.62
C ILE A 392 -5.37 -12.45 6.74
N ASN A 393 -4.16 -12.09 7.20
CA ASN A 393 -2.92 -12.37 6.46
C ASN A 393 -2.72 -13.85 6.22
N GLU A 394 -2.95 -14.66 7.23
CA GLU A 394 -2.76 -16.10 7.13
C GLU A 394 -3.86 -16.75 6.27
N VAL A 395 -5.10 -16.26 6.36
CA VAL A 395 -6.19 -16.71 5.47
C VAL A 395 -5.89 -16.34 4.02
N ASN A 396 -5.43 -15.11 3.73
CA ASN A 396 -5.01 -14.69 2.40
C ASN A 396 -3.84 -15.54 1.87
N ARG A 397 -2.90 -15.88 2.72
CA ARG A 397 -1.76 -16.73 2.36
C ARG A 397 -2.23 -18.10 1.90
N VAL A 398 -3.06 -18.78 2.69
CA VAL A 398 -3.54 -20.12 2.32
C VAL A 398 -4.47 -20.10 1.11
N PHE A 399 -5.27 -19.04 0.92
CA PHE A 399 -6.04 -18.83 -0.30
C PHE A 399 -5.13 -18.69 -1.52
N SER A 400 -4.12 -17.83 -1.42
CA SER A 400 -3.16 -17.60 -2.51
C SER A 400 -2.39 -18.85 -2.90
N GLU A 401 -1.99 -19.67 -1.92
CA GLU A 401 -1.31 -20.95 -2.17
C GLU A 401 -2.19 -21.91 -2.99
N GLN A 402 -3.46 -22.06 -2.63
CA GLN A 402 -4.38 -22.93 -3.33
C GLN A 402 -4.77 -22.36 -4.72
N ARG A 403 -5.02 -21.05 -4.82
CA ARG A 403 -5.22 -20.34 -6.08
C ARG A 403 -4.04 -20.57 -7.03
N ASP A 404 -2.81 -20.42 -6.54
CA ASP A 404 -1.60 -20.56 -7.34
C ASP A 404 -1.47 -21.99 -7.91
N LEU A 405 -1.75 -23.02 -7.11
CA LEU A 405 -1.76 -24.40 -7.58
C LEU A 405 -2.79 -24.60 -8.71
N TYR A 406 -3.96 -23.99 -8.61
CA TYR A 406 -4.98 -24.03 -9.66
C TYR A 406 -4.53 -23.30 -10.92
N LEU A 407 -4.04 -22.07 -10.78
CA LEU A 407 -3.58 -21.27 -11.92
C LEU A 407 -2.28 -21.80 -12.54
N PHE A 408 -1.48 -22.56 -11.80
CA PHE A 408 -0.38 -23.37 -12.37
C PHE A 408 -0.86 -24.65 -13.05
N GLN A 409 -2.18 -24.96 -13.07
CA GLN A 409 -2.76 -26.20 -13.61
C GLN A 409 -2.22 -27.47 -12.91
N GLN A 410 -1.96 -27.37 -11.60
CA GLN A 410 -1.45 -28.49 -10.78
C GLN A 410 -2.55 -29.18 -9.99
N GLN A 411 -3.72 -28.55 -9.85
CA GLN A 411 -4.93 -29.13 -9.26
C GLN A 411 -6.18 -28.57 -9.92
N ASP A 412 -7.30 -29.27 -9.78
CA ASP A 412 -8.60 -28.83 -10.25
C ASP A 412 -9.27 -27.84 -9.26
N LEU A 413 -10.33 -27.17 -9.73
CA LEU A 413 -11.05 -26.17 -8.95
C LEU A 413 -11.68 -26.74 -7.69
N ALA A 414 -12.34 -27.91 -7.78
CA ALA A 414 -13.03 -28.51 -6.63
C ALA A 414 -12.05 -28.81 -5.51
N LYS A 415 -10.89 -29.38 -5.85
CA LYS A 415 -9.83 -29.62 -4.90
C LYS A 415 -9.25 -28.33 -4.33
N THR A 416 -9.10 -27.28 -5.15
CA THR A 416 -8.61 -25.98 -4.71
C THR A 416 -9.48 -25.38 -3.60
N ILE A 417 -10.79 -25.40 -3.78
CA ILE A 417 -11.75 -24.88 -2.79
C ILE A 417 -11.75 -25.77 -1.52
N ASP A 418 -11.79 -27.09 -1.66
CA ASP A 418 -11.79 -28.04 -0.54
C ASP A 418 -10.51 -27.90 0.34
N GLU A 419 -9.33 -27.81 -0.28
CA GLU A 419 -8.07 -27.64 0.46
C GLU A 419 -7.95 -26.24 1.07
N PHE A 420 -8.45 -25.20 0.40
CA PHE A 420 -8.52 -23.87 1.00
C PHE A 420 -9.44 -23.85 2.22
N GLU A 421 -10.65 -24.41 2.12
CA GLU A 421 -11.61 -24.45 3.23
C GLU A 421 -11.01 -25.13 4.48
N LYS A 422 -10.38 -26.28 4.30
CA LYS A 422 -9.68 -27.00 5.40
C LYS A 422 -8.56 -26.14 6.02
N ALA A 423 -7.73 -25.52 5.18
CA ALA A 423 -6.62 -24.69 5.65
C ALA A 423 -7.14 -23.44 6.38
N ARG A 424 -8.19 -22.78 5.85
CA ARG A 424 -8.85 -21.63 6.47
C ARG A 424 -9.40 -21.99 7.85
N GLN A 425 -10.13 -23.10 7.99
CA GLN A 425 -10.65 -23.55 9.30
C GLN A 425 -9.53 -23.73 10.32
N SER A 426 -8.42 -24.37 9.91
CA SER A 426 -7.26 -24.54 10.80
C SER A 426 -6.62 -23.22 11.22
N VAL A 427 -6.66 -22.18 10.36
CA VAL A 427 -6.15 -20.85 10.71
C VAL A 427 -7.09 -20.12 11.68
N LEU A 428 -8.40 -20.22 11.47
CA LEU A 428 -9.39 -19.50 12.30
C LEU A 428 -9.58 -20.13 13.69
N GLU A 429 -9.19 -21.39 13.90
CA GLU A 429 -9.22 -22.08 15.19
C GLU A 429 -8.00 -21.77 16.09
N GLN A 430 -6.97 -21.09 15.60
CA GLN A 430 -5.77 -20.68 16.34
C GLN A 430 -5.95 -19.33 17.07
#